data_670284ed221755d5cb67ad8043eb1638
#
_entry.id   670284ed221755d5cb67ad8043eb1638
#
_cell.length_a   1.000
_cell.length_b   1.000
_cell.length_c   1.000
_cell.angle_alpha   90.00
_cell.angle_beta   90.00
_cell.angle_gamma   90.00
#
_symmetry.space_group_name_H-M   'P 1'
#
loop_
_entity.id
_entity.type
_entity.pdbx_description
1 polymer ?
#
loop_
_entity_poly.entity_id
_entity_poly.type
_entity_poly.pdbx_seq_one_letter_code
_entity_poly.pdbx_strand_id
1 'polypeptide(L)'
;MNDEELIEFGRQLAHPRGEAGLEIAEMLNETNSGMTNAATDALKITDGNVLLELGHGNCGHLDMLLDRADDLQYYGLEVSEDMYREASRRNASKVESGVANFFLYEGERLPFEDETFDRVITVNTIYFWKDAGAMCRELARVLNPGGVIALAFGEKSFMKELPFTRESFTLVDSDEVVLWLELAGLTIEQKLNKVEKVKTRSGELVDRPYAVVSASKK
;
A
#
# COMPACT_ATOMS: atom_id res chain seq x y z
N MET A 1 23.73 11.27 3.00
CA MET A 1 22.83 11.62 4.13
C MET A 1 23.56 11.29 5.42
N ASN A 2 23.54 12.19 6.40
CA ASN A 2 23.96 11.90 7.77
C ASN A 2 22.88 11.10 8.52
N ASP A 3 23.15 10.67 9.76
CA ASP A 3 22.21 9.83 10.53
C ASP A 3 20.86 10.53 10.81
N GLU A 4 20.88 11.85 11.10
CA GLU A 4 19.66 12.62 11.34
C GLU A 4 18.79 12.74 10.08
N GLU A 5 19.41 12.96 8.92
CA GLU A 5 18.69 12.98 7.63
C GLU A 5 18.10 11.61 7.26
N LEU A 6 18.77 10.51 7.63
CA LEU A 6 18.26 9.15 7.41
C LEU A 6 17.04 8.85 8.31
N ILE A 7 17.11 9.26 9.57
CA ILE A 7 16.00 9.11 10.52
C ILE A 7 14.78 9.92 10.05
N GLU A 8 15.01 11.18 9.65
CA GLU A 8 13.92 12.03 9.16
C GLU A 8 13.33 11.48 7.85
N PHE A 9 14.16 10.98 6.95
CA PHE A 9 13.67 10.31 5.74
C PHE A 9 12.80 9.10 6.06
N GLY A 10 13.19 8.25 7.02
CA GLY A 10 12.38 7.13 7.50
C GLY A 10 11.03 7.58 8.08
N ARG A 11 11.01 8.68 8.84
CA ARG A 11 9.77 9.28 9.38
C ARG A 11 8.85 9.81 8.28
N GLN A 12 9.43 10.46 7.27
CA GLN A 12 8.68 10.94 6.11
C GLN A 12 8.10 9.80 5.26
N LEU A 13 8.77 8.64 5.20
CA LEU A 13 8.20 7.45 4.56
C LEU A 13 7.03 6.86 5.35
N ALA A 14 7.09 6.91 6.69
CA ALA A 14 6.01 6.43 7.56
C ALA A 14 4.80 7.38 7.60
N HIS A 15 5.05 8.68 7.57
CA HIS A 15 4.04 9.72 7.69
C HIS A 15 4.49 11.00 6.98
N PRO A 16 4.31 11.08 5.64
CA PRO A 16 4.77 12.22 4.86
C PRO A 16 4.12 13.54 5.30
N ARG A 17 4.92 14.61 5.44
CA ARG A 17 4.43 15.93 5.86
C ARG A 17 5.15 17.05 5.12
N GLY A 18 4.43 18.15 4.87
CA GLY A 18 4.95 19.35 4.24
C GLY A 18 5.49 19.11 2.83
N GLU A 19 6.28 20.06 2.35
CA GLU A 19 6.87 20.02 1.02
C GLU A 19 7.78 18.79 0.81
N ALA A 20 8.60 18.45 1.82
CA ALA A 20 9.45 17.27 1.77
C ALA A 20 8.65 15.95 1.62
N GLY A 21 7.49 15.84 2.30
CA GLY A 21 6.58 14.70 2.15
C GLY A 21 6.00 14.60 0.74
N LEU A 22 5.62 15.73 0.14
CA LEU A 22 5.13 15.78 -1.24
C LEU A 22 6.20 15.35 -2.25
N GLU A 23 7.44 15.84 -2.11
CA GLU A 23 8.56 15.43 -2.96
C GLU A 23 8.86 13.92 -2.85
N ILE A 24 8.82 13.39 -1.64
CA ILE A 24 8.99 11.95 -1.40
C ILE A 24 7.87 11.16 -2.06
N ALA A 25 6.61 11.60 -1.94
CA ALA A 25 5.47 10.93 -2.56
C ALA A 25 5.59 10.90 -4.10
N GLU A 26 6.06 11.98 -4.74
CA GLU A 26 6.32 11.99 -6.19
C GLU A 26 7.42 10.98 -6.57
N MET A 27 8.50 10.93 -5.82
CA MET A 27 9.56 9.93 -6.02
C MET A 27 9.00 8.49 -5.87
N LEU A 28 8.13 8.25 -4.90
CA LEU A 28 7.52 6.95 -4.66
C LEU A 28 6.55 6.52 -5.76
N ASN A 29 5.87 7.44 -6.43
CA ASN A 29 5.05 7.13 -7.61
C ASN A 29 5.87 6.44 -8.71
N GLU A 30 7.10 6.90 -8.93
CA GLU A 30 8.00 6.29 -9.92
C GLU A 30 8.60 4.98 -9.39
N THR A 31 9.18 5.04 -8.19
CA THR A 31 9.96 3.91 -7.67
C THR A 31 9.11 2.73 -7.24
N ASN A 32 7.85 2.93 -6.82
CA ASN A 32 6.94 1.85 -6.43
C ASN A 32 6.04 1.35 -7.56
N SER A 33 6.12 1.94 -8.77
CA SER A 33 5.22 1.59 -9.88
C SER A 33 5.22 0.08 -10.20
N GLY A 34 6.37 -0.58 -10.18
CA GLY A 34 6.48 -2.02 -10.41
C GLY A 34 5.77 -2.85 -9.33
N MET A 35 5.95 -2.49 -8.06
CA MET A 35 5.28 -3.15 -6.93
C MET A 35 3.77 -2.93 -6.97
N THR A 36 3.33 -1.69 -7.25
CA THR A 36 1.92 -1.33 -7.36
C THR A 36 1.24 -2.10 -8.50
N ASN A 37 1.87 -2.15 -9.68
CA ASN A 37 1.37 -2.95 -10.80
C ASN A 37 1.27 -4.44 -10.44
N ALA A 38 2.31 -5.01 -9.82
CA ALA A 38 2.31 -6.43 -9.45
C ALA A 38 1.24 -6.77 -8.41
N ALA A 39 0.99 -5.89 -7.43
CA ALA A 39 -0.10 -6.04 -6.47
C ALA A 39 -1.47 -5.92 -7.14
N THR A 40 -1.63 -4.95 -8.05
CA THR A 40 -2.87 -4.76 -8.82
C THR A 40 -3.19 -5.99 -9.69
N ASP A 41 -2.18 -6.57 -10.37
CA ASP A 41 -2.35 -7.79 -11.16
C ASP A 41 -2.82 -8.98 -10.29
N ALA A 42 -2.33 -9.08 -9.05
CA ALA A 42 -2.69 -10.14 -8.12
C ALA A 42 -4.14 -10.02 -7.59
N LEU A 43 -4.75 -8.83 -7.67
CA LEU A 43 -6.14 -8.61 -7.24
C LEU A 43 -7.18 -9.23 -8.18
N LYS A 44 -6.86 -9.46 -9.45
CA LYS A 44 -7.82 -9.96 -10.44
C LYS A 44 -9.08 -9.06 -10.51
N ILE A 45 -8.88 -7.76 -10.68
CA ILE A 45 -9.96 -6.76 -10.74
C ILE A 45 -10.89 -7.07 -11.89
N THR A 46 -12.18 -6.92 -11.67
CA THR A 46 -13.26 -7.09 -12.66
C THR A 46 -14.23 -5.90 -12.59
N ASP A 47 -15.07 -5.75 -13.62
CA ASP A 47 -16.04 -4.67 -13.71
C ASP A 47 -16.94 -4.58 -12.47
N GLY A 48 -17.22 -3.36 -12.04
CA GLY A 48 -18.08 -3.06 -10.89
C GLY A 48 -17.45 -3.33 -9.52
N ASN A 49 -16.16 -3.71 -9.43
CA ASN A 49 -15.54 -3.95 -8.13
C ASN A 49 -15.41 -2.66 -7.31
N VAL A 50 -15.60 -2.81 -6.00
CA VAL A 50 -15.31 -1.79 -4.99
C VAL A 50 -13.91 -2.06 -4.42
N LEU A 51 -13.00 -1.10 -4.61
CA LEU A 51 -11.59 -1.21 -4.20
C LEU A 51 -11.32 -0.40 -2.95
N LEU A 52 -10.54 -0.96 -2.02
CA LEU A 52 -9.91 -0.24 -0.92
C LEU A 52 -8.40 -0.25 -1.09
N GLU A 53 -7.78 0.91 -0.99
CA GLU A 53 -6.32 1.03 -0.85
C GLU A 53 -5.96 1.59 0.52
N LEU A 54 -5.06 0.91 1.21
CA LEU A 54 -4.53 1.32 2.50
C LEU A 54 -3.15 1.96 2.31
N GLY A 55 -3.03 3.25 2.66
CA GLY A 55 -1.79 4.02 2.52
C GLY A 55 -1.47 4.40 1.07
N HIS A 56 -2.41 5.08 0.41
CA HIS A 56 -2.31 5.45 -1.01
C HIS A 56 -1.30 6.58 -1.30
N GLY A 57 -0.73 7.22 -0.26
CA GLY A 57 0.13 8.40 -0.44
C GLY A 57 -0.60 9.53 -1.17
N ASN A 58 0.05 10.15 -2.17
CA ASN A 58 -0.58 11.17 -3.02
C ASN A 58 -1.48 10.60 -4.14
N CYS A 59 -1.66 9.30 -4.19
CA CYS A 59 -2.51 8.56 -5.13
C CYS A 59 -2.28 8.93 -6.61
N GLY A 60 -1.01 9.09 -7.02
CA GLY A 60 -0.63 9.41 -8.40
C GLY A 60 -0.86 8.26 -9.39
N HIS A 61 -1.08 7.06 -8.90
CA HIS A 61 -1.29 5.82 -9.66
C HIS A 61 -2.77 5.45 -9.88
N LEU A 62 -3.73 6.29 -9.44
CA LEU A 62 -5.15 5.96 -9.46
C LEU A 62 -5.67 5.62 -10.86
N ASP A 63 -5.25 6.36 -11.89
CA ASP A 63 -5.66 6.07 -13.27
C ASP A 63 -5.28 4.65 -13.69
N MET A 64 -4.08 4.20 -13.35
CA MET A 64 -3.61 2.85 -13.63
C MET A 64 -4.48 1.76 -12.96
N LEU A 65 -5.00 2.03 -11.76
CA LEU A 65 -5.94 1.14 -11.07
C LEU A 65 -7.31 1.13 -11.74
N LEU A 66 -7.85 2.30 -12.05
CA LEU A 66 -9.17 2.45 -12.66
C LEU A 66 -9.23 1.96 -14.11
N ASP A 67 -8.11 1.97 -14.83
CA ASP A 67 -8.02 1.45 -16.20
C ASP A 67 -8.05 -0.10 -16.27
N ARG A 68 -8.15 -0.80 -15.13
CA ARG A 68 -8.15 -2.29 -15.09
C ARG A 68 -9.50 -2.90 -15.44
N ALA A 69 -10.60 -2.20 -15.20
CA ALA A 69 -11.96 -2.65 -15.50
C ALA A 69 -12.93 -1.48 -15.51
N ASP A 70 -14.15 -1.71 -16.02
CA ASP A 70 -15.19 -0.70 -16.06
C ASP A 70 -15.96 -0.59 -14.72
N ASP A 71 -16.59 0.54 -14.49
CA ASP A 71 -17.49 0.82 -13.36
C ASP A 71 -16.89 0.58 -11.96
N LEU A 72 -15.57 0.79 -11.80
CA LEU A 72 -14.88 0.67 -10.53
C LEU A 72 -15.21 1.80 -9.57
N GLN A 73 -15.28 1.49 -8.27
CA GLN A 73 -15.30 2.47 -7.20
C GLN A 73 -14.06 2.32 -6.33
N TYR A 74 -13.40 3.43 -6.06
CA TYR A 74 -12.16 3.46 -5.29
C TYR A 74 -12.34 4.20 -3.96
N TYR A 75 -11.79 3.58 -2.91
CA TYR A 75 -11.71 4.13 -1.56
C TYR A 75 -10.27 4.09 -1.10
N GLY A 76 -9.71 5.25 -0.76
CA GLY A 76 -8.35 5.39 -0.27
C GLY A 76 -8.32 5.79 1.21
N LEU A 77 -7.57 5.05 2.04
CA LEU A 77 -7.29 5.40 3.43
C LEU A 77 -5.85 5.87 3.58
N GLU A 78 -5.65 6.98 4.28
CA GLU A 78 -4.34 7.56 4.52
C GLU A 78 -4.23 8.10 5.95
N VAL A 79 -3.05 8.00 6.57
CA VAL A 79 -2.78 8.54 7.90
C VAL A 79 -2.22 9.96 7.84
N SER A 80 -1.60 10.35 6.73
CA SER A 80 -1.06 11.68 6.50
C SER A 80 -2.11 12.62 5.93
N GLU A 81 -2.37 13.72 6.65
CA GLU A 81 -3.31 14.76 6.20
C GLU A 81 -2.83 15.43 4.90
N ASP A 82 -1.52 15.62 4.73
CA ASP A 82 -0.96 16.23 3.52
C ASP A 82 -1.12 15.32 2.30
N MET A 83 -0.93 14.00 2.47
CA MET A 83 -1.17 13.03 1.41
C MET A 83 -2.66 12.91 1.06
N TYR A 84 -3.54 12.88 2.06
CA TYR A 84 -4.98 12.90 1.84
C TYR A 84 -5.43 14.12 1.03
N ARG A 85 -4.95 15.32 1.40
CA ARG A 85 -5.26 16.57 0.69
C ARG A 85 -4.73 16.55 -0.75
N GLU A 86 -3.48 16.11 -0.93
CA GLU A 86 -2.86 16.06 -2.24
C GLU A 86 -3.53 15.01 -3.15
N ALA A 87 -3.88 13.84 -2.64
CA ALA A 87 -4.64 12.82 -3.38
C ALA A 87 -5.99 13.34 -3.84
N SER A 88 -6.73 14.01 -2.94
CA SER A 88 -8.04 14.62 -3.26
C SER A 88 -7.92 15.73 -4.31
N ARG A 89 -6.89 16.59 -4.20
CA ARG A 89 -6.62 17.65 -5.17
C ARG A 89 -6.24 17.10 -6.54
N ARG A 90 -5.33 16.13 -6.58
CA ARG A 90 -4.83 15.49 -7.80
C ARG A 90 -5.93 14.79 -8.58
N ASN A 91 -6.84 14.14 -7.87
CA ASN A 91 -7.92 13.33 -8.42
C ASN A 91 -9.29 14.02 -8.32
N ALA A 92 -9.34 15.36 -8.31
CA ALA A 92 -10.57 16.13 -8.05
C ALA A 92 -11.74 15.73 -8.94
N SER A 93 -11.53 15.50 -10.24
CA SER A 93 -12.60 15.09 -11.16
C SER A 93 -13.22 13.74 -10.81
N LYS A 94 -12.40 12.78 -10.30
CA LYS A 94 -12.87 11.46 -9.86
C LYS A 94 -13.59 11.54 -8.52
N VAL A 95 -13.16 12.45 -7.64
CA VAL A 95 -13.87 12.76 -6.39
C VAL A 95 -15.23 13.39 -6.67
N GLU A 96 -15.28 14.39 -7.55
CA GLU A 96 -16.53 15.07 -7.94
C GLU A 96 -17.53 14.13 -8.62
N SER A 97 -17.05 13.16 -9.40
CA SER A 97 -17.91 12.14 -10.03
C SER A 97 -18.30 10.99 -9.09
N GLY A 98 -17.74 10.92 -7.87
CA GLY A 98 -17.99 9.85 -6.91
C GLY A 98 -17.26 8.53 -7.21
N VAL A 99 -16.38 8.50 -8.21
CA VAL A 99 -15.57 7.32 -8.56
C VAL A 99 -14.47 7.07 -7.51
N ALA A 100 -13.89 8.12 -6.93
CA ALA A 100 -12.86 8.03 -5.92
C ALA A 100 -13.29 8.73 -4.63
N ASN A 101 -13.02 8.08 -3.49
CA ASN A 101 -13.32 8.58 -2.16
C ASN A 101 -12.08 8.44 -1.29
N PHE A 102 -11.59 9.54 -0.70
CA PHE A 102 -10.42 9.54 0.16
C PHE A 102 -10.81 9.84 1.60
N PHE A 103 -10.16 9.15 2.56
CA PHE A 103 -10.43 9.30 3.99
C PHE A 103 -9.13 9.34 4.79
N LEU A 104 -9.14 10.18 5.81
CA LEU A 104 -8.15 10.14 6.86
C LEU A 104 -8.55 9.11 7.92
N TYR A 105 -7.56 8.34 8.45
CA TYR A 105 -7.79 7.42 9.54
C TYR A 105 -6.59 7.35 10.49
N GLU A 106 -6.76 6.74 11.67
CA GLU A 106 -5.73 6.76 12.72
C GLU A 106 -4.76 5.56 12.67
N GLY A 107 -4.82 4.75 11.63
CA GLY A 107 -3.86 3.66 11.40
C GLY A 107 -4.16 2.35 12.14
N GLU A 108 -5.29 2.23 12.87
CA GLU A 108 -5.60 1.03 13.65
C GLU A 108 -6.87 0.32 13.15
N ARG A 109 -8.03 0.98 13.22
CA ARG A 109 -9.32 0.41 12.79
C ARG A 109 -9.80 1.06 11.51
N LEU A 110 -10.27 0.25 10.58
CA LEU A 110 -10.83 0.73 9.32
C LEU A 110 -12.26 1.26 9.54
N PRO A 111 -12.57 2.51 9.11
CA PRO A 111 -13.87 3.15 9.36
C PRO A 111 -14.97 2.68 8.40
N PHE A 112 -15.00 1.39 8.12
CA PHE A 112 -15.96 0.76 7.21
C PHE A 112 -16.65 -0.41 7.89
N GLU A 113 -17.87 -0.72 7.41
CA GLU A 113 -18.62 -1.89 7.83
C GLU A 113 -17.95 -3.19 7.36
N ASP A 114 -18.37 -4.32 7.94
CA ASP A 114 -17.96 -5.63 7.50
C ASP A 114 -18.38 -5.86 6.05
N GLU A 115 -17.57 -6.59 5.29
CA GLU A 115 -17.94 -7.05 3.95
C GLU A 115 -18.34 -5.90 3.01
N THR A 116 -17.48 -4.91 2.86
CA THR A 116 -17.72 -3.70 2.05
C THR A 116 -16.97 -3.73 0.72
N PHE A 117 -15.79 -4.36 0.67
CA PHE A 117 -14.86 -4.26 -0.46
C PHE A 117 -14.65 -5.60 -1.17
N ASP A 118 -14.59 -5.56 -2.50
CA ASP A 118 -14.26 -6.72 -3.32
C ASP A 118 -12.76 -6.91 -3.46
N ARG A 119 -12.00 -5.82 -3.46
CA ARG A 119 -10.55 -5.81 -3.64
C ARG A 119 -9.90 -4.87 -2.63
N VAL A 120 -8.84 -5.36 -2.01
CA VAL A 120 -8.03 -4.56 -1.07
C VAL A 120 -6.58 -4.60 -1.49
N ILE A 121 -5.94 -3.43 -1.60
CA ILE A 121 -4.53 -3.30 -1.95
C ILE A 121 -3.79 -2.49 -0.90
N THR A 122 -2.54 -2.86 -0.67
CA THR A 122 -1.60 -2.03 0.08
C THR A 122 -0.17 -2.27 -0.38
N VAL A 123 0.60 -1.20 -0.51
CA VAL A 123 1.98 -1.23 -1.00
C VAL A 123 2.89 -0.48 -0.04
N ASN A 124 3.89 -1.17 0.50
CA ASN A 124 4.91 -0.62 1.41
C ASN A 124 4.37 0.02 2.71
N THR A 125 3.18 -0.34 3.18
CA THR A 125 2.61 0.20 4.42
C THR A 125 2.79 -0.71 5.64
N ILE A 126 2.94 -2.01 5.43
CA ILE A 126 2.97 -3.04 6.47
C ILE A 126 4.02 -2.79 7.55
N TYR A 127 5.09 -2.09 7.22
CA TYR A 127 6.18 -1.75 8.15
C TYR A 127 5.75 -0.80 9.27
N PHE A 128 4.66 -0.07 9.06
CA PHE A 128 4.16 0.99 9.92
C PHE A 128 2.92 0.59 10.72
N TRP A 129 2.43 -0.64 10.53
CA TRP A 129 1.31 -1.14 11.29
C TRP A 129 1.74 -1.48 12.72
N LYS A 130 1.02 -0.95 13.69
CA LYS A 130 1.30 -1.17 15.11
C LYS A 130 1.17 -2.64 15.52
N ASP A 131 0.17 -3.31 14.97
CA ASP A 131 -0.08 -4.75 15.08
C ASP A 131 -0.51 -5.27 13.71
N ALA A 132 0.41 -5.92 13.00
CA ALA A 132 0.16 -6.43 11.66
C ALA A 132 -0.90 -7.54 11.65
N GLY A 133 -0.94 -8.39 12.68
CA GLY A 133 -1.98 -9.41 12.80
C GLY A 133 -3.37 -8.81 13.03
N ALA A 134 -3.49 -7.75 13.85
CA ALA A 134 -4.75 -7.03 14.03
C ALA A 134 -5.19 -6.34 12.73
N MET A 135 -4.27 -5.71 12.01
CA MET A 135 -4.58 -5.09 10.72
C MET A 135 -5.02 -6.12 9.68
N CYS A 136 -4.37 -7.27 9.59
CA CYS A 136 -4.83 -8.36 8.70
C CYS A 136 -6.26 -8.82 9.03
N ARG A 137 -6.64 -8.88 10.32
CA ARG A 137 -8.03 -9.18 10.71
C ARG A 137 -9.01 -8.08 10.31
N GLU A 138 -8.64 -6.80 10.43
CA GLU A 138 -9.45 -5.67 9.96
C GLU A 138 -9.63 -5.69 8.44
N LEU A 139 -8.57 -5.96 7.69
CA LEU A 139 -8.63 -6.10 6.23
C LEU A 139 -9.53 -7.27 5.82
N ALA A 140 -9.43 -8.41 6.51
CA ALA A 140 -10.32 -9.56 6.28
C ALA A 140 -11.78 -9.26 6.67
N ARG A 141 -12.00 -8.44 7.71
CA ARG A 141 -13.34 -8.03 8.15
C ARG A 141 -14.06 -7.24 7.06
N VAL A 142 -13.40 -6.23 6.49
CA VAL A 142 -14.01 -5.36 5.47
C VAL A 142 -14.07 -5.98 4.07
N LEU A 143 -13.38 -7.11 3.84
CA LEU A 143 -13.38 -7.82 2.57
C LEU A 143 -14.67 -8.65 2.42
N ASN A 144 -15.32 -8.57 1.25
CA ASN A 144 -16.48 -9.37 0.90
C ASN A 144 -16.12 -10.88 0.79
N PRO A 145 -17.07 -11.81 1.03
CA PRO A 145 -16.89 -13.20 0.58
C PRO A 145 -16.55 -13.25 -0.92
N GLY A 146 -15.54 -14.01 -1.30
CA GLY A 146 -14.98 -14.03 -2.67
C GLY A 146 -14.06 -12.85 -2.99
N GLY A 147 -13.90 -11.90 -2.09
CA GLY A 147 -12.99 -10.76 -2.26
C GLY A 147 -11.51 -11.17 -2.16
N VAL A 148 -10.65 -10.36 -2.74
CA VAL A 148 -9.20 -10.60 -2.81
C VAL A 148 -8.42 -9.42 -2.24
N ILE A 149 -7.43 -9.74 -1.41
CA ILE A 149 -6.44 -8.77 -0.92
C ILE A 149 -5.07 -9.02 -1.54
N ALA A 150 -4.31 -7.97 -1.84
CA ALA A 150 -2.91 -8.04 -2.26
C ALA A 150 -2.05 -7.06 -1.47
N LEU A 151 -0.97 -7.57 -0.89
CA LEU A 151 0.06 -6.81 -0.19
C LEU A 151 1.36 -6.89 -0.97
N ALA A 152 1.98 -5.74 -1.28
CA ALA A 152 3.33 -5.69 -1.84
C ALA A 152 4.28 -4.94 -0.90
N PHE A 153 5.46 -5.49 -0.66
CA PHE A 153 6.46 -4.94 0.26
C PHE A 153 7.87 -5.41 -0.06
N GLY A 154 8.88 -4.59 0.25
CA GLY A 154 10.28 -4.97 0.09
C GLY A 154 10.66 -6.10 1.05
N GLU A 155 11.44 -7.05 0.56
CA GLU A 155 11.90 -8.20 1.35
C GLU A 155 12.78 -7.76 2.52
N LYS A 156 12.57 -8.36 3.70
CA LYS A 156 13.30 -8.08 4.95
C LYS A 156 14.82 -8.15 4.77
N SER A 157 15.29 -9.11 3.97
CA SER A 157 16.71 -9.29 3.68
C SER A 157 17.34 -8.10 2.96
N PHE A 158 16.59 -7.41 2.12
CA PHE A 158 17.00 -6.18 1.44
C PHE A 158 16.78 -4.95 2.32
N MET A 159 15.59 -4.84 2.92
CA MET A 159 15.19 -3.66 3.70
C MET A 159 16.12 -3.40 4.89
N LYS A 160 16.62 -4.44 5.57
CA LYS A 160 17.54 -4.30 6.70
C LYS A 160 18.89 -3.66 6.35
N GLU A 161 19.30 -3.70 5.08
CA GLU A 161 20.52 -3.06 4.60
C GLU A 161 20.33 -1.55 4.35
N LEU A 162 19.09 -1.07 4.33
CA LEU A 162 18.77 0.33 4.10
C LEU A 162 18.83 1.09 5.44
N PRO A 163 19.74 2.08 5.59
CA PRO A 163 19.99 2.70 6.89
C PRO A 163 18.79 3.47 7.46
N PHE A 164 17.88 3.97 6.62
CA PHE A 164 16.68 4.70 7.05
C PHE A 164 15.58 3.81 7.66
N THR A 165 15.70 2.48 7.58
CA THR A 165 14.69 1.56 8.15
C THR A 165 14.89 1.28 9.63
N ARG A 166 16.02 1.66 10.20
CA ARG A 166 16.46 1.24 11.54
C ARG A 166 15.53 1.64 12.68
N GLU A 167 14.88 2.79 12.59
CA GLU A 167 14.08 3.34 13.70
C GLU A 167 12.57 3.29 13.45
N SER A 168 12.14 3.49 12.20
CA SER A 168 10.73 3.71 11.89
C SER A 168 10.03 2.50 11.27
N PHE A 169 10.75 1.43 10.99
CA PHE A 169 10.21 0.27 10.26
C PHE A 169 10.20 -0.99 11.11
N THR A 170 9.08 -1.67 11.15
CA THR A 170 9.00 -3.08 11.56
C THR A 170 9.15 -3.94 10.32
N LEU A 171 10.34 -4.52 10.14
CA LEU A 171 10.64 -5.31 8.95
C LEU A 171 10.05 -6.72 9.06
N VAL A 172 9.35 -7.13 8.02
CA VAL A 172 8.64 -8.41 7.94
C VAL A 172 9.12 -9.21 6.72
N ASP A 173 9.02 -10.52 6.79
CA ASP A 173 9.20 -11.39 5.63
C ASP A 173 7.85 -11.93 5.11
N SER A 174 7.88 -12.49 3.91
CA SER A 174 6.66 -12.94 3.25
C SER A 174 6.00 -14.13 3.94
N ASP A 175 6.73 -14.95 4.71
CA ASP A 175 6.15 -16.05 5.47
C ASP A 175 5.39 -15.56 6.71
N GLU A 176 5.87 -14.49 7.37
CA GLU A 176 5.14 -13.84 8.46
C GLU A 176 3.81 -13.27 7.95
N VAL A 177 3.81 -12.62 6.77
CA VAL A 177 2.60 -12.06 6.15
C VAL A 177 1.59 -13.14 5.78
N VAL A 178 2.05 -14.23 5.18
CA VAL A 178 1.22 -15.42 4.90
C VAL A 178 0.54 -15.91 6.17
N LEU A 179 1.30 -16.11 7.24
CA LEU A 179 0.76 -16.58 8.51
C LEU A 179 -0.31 -15.65 9.09
N TRP A 180 -0.12 -14.32 9.05
CA TRP A 180 -1.10 -13.37 9.56
C TRP A 180 -2.40 -13.35 8.74
N LEU A 181 -2.30 -13.47 7.40
CA LEU A 181 -3.47 -13.56 6.54
C LEU A 181 -4.25 -14.86 6.78
N GLU A 182 -3.57 -16.01 6.94
CA GLU A 182 -4.20 -17.29 7.27
C GLU A 182 -4.88 -17.24 8.66
N LEU A 183 -4.21 -16.67 9.68
CA LEU A 183 -4.79 -16.45 11.00
C LEU A 183 -5.98 -15.48 11.00
N ALA A 184 -6.06 -14.58 10.02
CA ALA A 184 -7.21 -13.72 9.78
C ALA A 184 -8.37 -14.43 9.04
N GLY A 185 -8.23 -15.72 8.71
CA GLY A 185 -9.26 -16.53 8.04
C GLY A 185 -9.25 -16.45 6.51
N LEU A 186 -8.17 -15.90 5.93
CA LEU A 186 -8.02 -15.82 4.47
C LEU A 186 -7.28 -17.04 3.91
N THR A 187 -7.52 -17.35 2.65
CA THR A 187 -6.84 -18.41 1.91
C THR A 187 -5.81 -17.79 0.98
N ILE A 188 -4.54 -18.19 1.09
CA ILE A 188 -3.48 -17.68 0.24
C ILE A 188 -3.69 -18.12 -1.22
N GLU A 189 -3.72 -17.15 -2.12
CA GLU A 189 -3.83 -17.35 -3.57
C GLU A 189 -2.45 -17.40 -4.24
N GLN A 190 -1.58 -16.45 -3.87
CA GLN A 190 -0.24 -16.34 -4.42
C GLN A 190 0.75 -15.78 -3.38
N LYS A 191 1.98 -16.27 -3.48
CA LYS A 191 3.17 -15.68 -2.85
C LYS A 191 4.23 -15.56 -3.93
N LEU A 192 4.52 -14.36 -4.38
CA LEU A 192 5.45 -14.05 -5.45
C LEU A 192 6.65 -13.27 -4.90
N ASN A 193 7.85 -13.78 -5.13
CA ASN A 193 9.10 -13.06 -4.89
C ASN A 193 9.59 -12.51 -6.23
N LYS A 194 9.77 -11.22 -6.31
CA LYS A 194 10.17 -10.50 -7.52
C LYS A 194 11.41 -9.65 -7.25
N VAL A 195 12.09 -9.26 -8.30
CA VAL A 195 13.19 -8.29 -8.26
C VAL A 195 12.92 -7.24 -9.34
N GLU A 196 13.05 -5.98 -8.99
CA GLU A 196 12.97 -4.87 -9.93
C GLU A 196 14.19 -3.95 -9.81
N LYS A 197 14.47 -3.20 -10.87
CA LYS A 197 15.52 -2.17 -10.84
C LYS A 197 14.91 -0.82 -10.48
N VAL A 198 15.38 -0.24 -9.38
CA VAL A 198 14.94 1.09 -8.93
C VAL A 198 16.14 2.05 -8.90
N LYS A 199 15.87 3.32 -9.17
CA LYS A 199 16.87 4.38 -8.99
C LYS A 199 16.92 4.80 -7.52
N THR A 200 18.13 4.80 -6.97
CA THR A 200 18.39 5.45 -5.69
C THR A 200 18.32 6.99 -5.84
N ARG A 201 18.30 7.71 -4.73
CA ARG A 201 18.42 9.19 -4.75
C ARG A 201 19.68 9.69 -5.42
N SER A 202 20.78 8.92 -5.41
CA SER A 202 22.01 9.23 -6.13
C SER A 202 21.94 8.94 -7.64
N GLY A 203 20.82 8.37 -8.12
CA GLY A 203 20.64 8.01 -9.54
C GLY A 203 21.20 6.63 -9.91
N GLU A 204 21.78 5.90 -8.97
CA GLU A 204 22.28 4.55 -9.18
C GLU A 204 21.10 3.56 -9.30
N LEU A 205 21.20 2.60 -10.21
CA LEU A 205 20.24 1.51 -10.35
C LEU A 205 20.62 0.35 -9.41
N VAL A 206 19.72 0.00 -8.53
CA VAL A 206 19.88 -1.14 -7.62
C VAL A 206 18.76 -2.16 -7.84
N ASP A 207 19.07 -3.43 -7.61
CA ASP A 207 18.07 -4.48 -7.59
C ASP A 207 17.33 -4.45 -6.26
N ARG A 208 16.00 -4.29 -6.31
CA ARG A 208 15.11 -4.29 -5.15
C ARG A 208 14.29 -5.57 -5.13
N PRO A 209 14.63 -6.56 -4.27
CA PRO A 209 13.76 -7.68 -4.00
C PRO A 209 12.51 -7.25 -3.24
N TYR A 210 11.35 -7.74 -3.69
CA TYR A 210 10.07 -7.51 -3.02
C TYR A 210 9.16 -8.73 -3.12
N ALA A 211 8.22 -8.83 -2.21
CA ALA A 211 7.17 -9.84 -2.22
C ALA A 211 5.82 -9.24 -2.60
N VAL A 212 4.99 -10.05 -3.25
CA VAL A 212 3.55 -9.84 -3.38
C VAL A 212 2.86 -11.06 -2.80
N VAL A 213 2.03 -10.84 -1.78
CA VAL A 213 1.19 -11.88 -1.19
C VAL A 213 -0.26 -11.52 -1.46
N SER A 214 -1.01 -12.42 -2.08
CA SER A 214 -2.45 -12.26 -2.25
C SER A 214 -3.22 -13.40 -1.60
N ALA A 215 -4.40 -13.07 -1.07
CA ALA A 215 -5.27 -13.99 -0.37
C ALA A 215 -6.73 -13.67 -0.65
N SER A 216 -7.62 -14.66 -0.53
CA SER A 216 -9.07 -14.50 -0.73
C SER A 216 -9.85 -14.86 0.53
N LYS A 217 -11.00 -14.21 0.71
CA LYS A 217 -12.01 -14.56 1.71
C LYS A 217 -12.98 -15.59 1.10
N LYS A 218 -13.23 -16.70 1.80
CA LYS A 218 -14.20 -17.73 1.38
C LYS A 218 -15.62 -17.30 1.71
#